data_d3daf96a88ff7053c67de025d537f3a7
#
_entry.id   d3daf96a88ff7053c67de025d537f3a7
#
_cell.length_a   1.000
_cell.length_b   1.000
_cell.length_c   1.000
_cell.angle_alpha   90.00
_cell.angle_beta   90.00
_cell.angle_gamma   90.00
#
_symmetry.space_group_name_H-M   'P 1'
#
loop_
_entity.id
_entity.type
_entity.pdbx_description
1 polymer ?
#
loop_
_entity_poly.entity_id
_entity_poly.type
_entity_poly.pdbx_seq_one_letter_code
_entity_poly.pdbx_strand_id
1 'polypeptide(L)'
;SSDVKRNYISGLKDTVLLKDIIRRYTIRDVRLLEDLFAYLVNNSSNLLSVTNITNFIKSKGRKTSYDTVSLYLGYIEEVYLAHRALRYNIKGKEILSGSCKYYMNDLSFKNYLYAGFGYGAGYLLENLVYLELLRHGYDVYVGSIKDKEVDFVAIKNDRIIYVQATYMLVDEQTIEREYAPLECIADNYEKVVVSLDDFQLPSRKGITHVRAWELSQML
;
A
#
# COMPACT_ATOMS: atom_id res chain seq x y z
N SER A 1 -11.56 -19.52 -17.29
CA SER A 1 -12.24 -18.30 -17.75
C SER A 1 -12.16 -17.22 -16.66
N SER A 2 -12.36 -15.97 -17.01
CA SER A 2 -12.38 -14.83 -16.07
C SER A 2 -13.42 -15.03 -14.95
N ASP A 3 -14.57 -15.59 -15.30
CA ASP A 3 -15.67 -15.83 -14.34
C ASP A 3 -15.30 -16.86 -13.27
N VAL A 4 -14.56 -17.91 -13.62
CA VAL A 4 -14.08 -18.90 -12.64
C VAL A 4 -13.15 -18.25 -11.62
N LYS A 5 -12.22 -17.41 -12.10
CA LYS A 5 -11.32 -16.67 -11.20
C LYS A 5 -12.08 -15.71 -10.29
N ARG A 6 -13.04 -14.95 -10.85
CA ARG A 6 -13.89 -14.05 -10.10
C ARG A 6 -14.69 -14.77 -9.00
N ASN A 7 -15.32 -15.89 -9.33
CA ASN A 7 -16.08 -16.69 -8.38
C ASN A 7 -15.19 -17.26 -7.28
N TYR A 8 -13.99 -17.73 -7.60
CA TYR A 8 -13.01 -18.20 -6.63
C TYR A 8 -12.60 -17.07 -5.65
N ILE A 9 -12.24 -15.91 -6.18
CA ILE A 9 -11.83 -14.75 -5.37
C ILE A 9 -12.99 -14.22 -4.51
N SER A 10 -14.23 -14.24 -5.04
CA SER A 10 -15.42 -13.92 -4.24
C SER A 10 -15.59 -14.90 -3.09
N GLY A 11 -15.50 -16.20 -3.36
CA GLY A 11 -15.58 -17.23 -2.31
C GLY A 11 -14.48 -17.12 -1.26
N LEU A 12 -13.26 -16.77 -1.67
CA LEU A 12 -12.14 -16.51 -0.76
C LEU A 12 -12.45 -15.29 0.15
N LYS A 13 -12.90 -14.17 -0.43
CA LYS A 13 -13.33 -12.98 0.30
C LYS A 13 -14.41 -13.35 1.33
N ASP A 14 -15.47 -14.03 0.90
CA ASP A 14 -16.59 -14.41 1.75
C ASP A 14 -16.16 -15.36 2.88
N THR A 15 -15.20 -16.25 2.62
CA THR A 15 -14.65 -17.14 3.64
C THR A 15 -13.84 -16.39 4.67
N VAL A 16 -12.92 -15.53 4.27
CA VAL A 16 -12.05 -14.78 5.19
C VAL A 16 -12.82 -13.66 5.88
N LEU A 17 -13.50 -12.79 5.11
CA LEU A 17 -14.26 -11.68 5.68
C LEU A 17 -15.44 -12.15 6.53
N LEU A 18 -16.29 -13.03 5.98
CA LEU A 18 -17.55 -13.36 6.61
C LEU A 18 -17.40 -14.45 7.67
N LYS A 19 -16.62 -15.49 7.42
CA LYS A 19 -16.49 -16.58 8.41
C LYS A 19 -15.49 -16.25 9.50
N ASP A 20 -14.30 -15.77 9.17
CA ASP A 20 -13.26 -15.55 10.18
C ASP A 20 -13.50 -14.30 11.00
N ILE A 21 -13.72 -13.14 10.37
CA ILE A 21 -13.92 -11.89 11.10
C ILE A 21 -15.22 -11.91 11.88
N ILE A 22 -16.34 -12.28 11.24
CA ILE A 22 -17.67 -12.26 11.87
C ILE A 22 -17.73 -13.23 13.06
N ARG A 23 -17.17 -14.43 12.92
CA ARG A 23 -17.16 -15.41 14.00
C ARG A 23 -16.25 -14.99 15.16
N ARG A 24 -15.07 -14.43 14.85
CA ARG A 24 -14.06 -14.06 15.85
C ARG A 24 -14.49 -12.84 16.66
N TYR A 25 -15.09 -11.84 16.02
CA TYR A 25 -15.32 -10.52 16.62
C TYR A 25 -16.80 -10.17 16.83
N THR A 26 -17.71 -11.11 16.59
CA THR A 26 -19.17 -10.89 16.77
C THR A 26 -19.66 -9.62 16.05
N ILE A 27 -19.36 -9.53 14.76
CA ILE A 27 -19.67 -8.34 13.95
C ILE A 27 -21.19 -8.13 13.88
N ARG A 28 -21.65 -6.94 14.24
CA ARG A 28 -23.08 -6.57 14.19
C ARG A 28 -23.50 -6.02 12.83
N ASP A 29 -22.61 -5.27 12.16
CA ASP A 29 -22.88 -4.69 10.83
C ASP A 29 -21.92 -5.28 9.78
N VAL A 30 -22.33 -6.42 9.23
CA VAL A 30 -21.59 -7.15 8.19
C VAL A 30 -21.42 -6.28 6.93
N ARG A 31 -22.48 -5.52 6.57
CA ARG A 31 -22.42 -4.66 5.38
C ARG A 31 -21.44 -3.52 5.52
N LEU A 32 -21.28 -2.98 6.73
CA LEU A 32 -20.24 -1.97 6.99
C LEU A 32 -18.84 -2.55 6.78
N LEU A 33 -18.61 -3.80 7.25
CA LEU A 33 -17.33 -4.48 7.06
C LEU A 33 -17.01 -4.67 5.56
N GLU A 34 -18.01 -5.09 4.77
CA GLU A 34 -17.87 -5.27 3.32
C GLU A 34 -17.60 -3.94 2.61
N ASP A 35 -18.31 -2.87 2.99
CA ASP A 35 -18.10 -1.54 2.41
C ASP A 35 -16.72 -0.99 2.74
N LEU A 36 -16.22 -1.22 3.97
CA LEU A 36 -14.88 -0.82 4.37
C LEU A 36 -13.82 -1.59 3.59
N PHE A 37 -13.97 -2.91 3.45
CA PHE A 37 -13.06 -3.71 2.65
C PHE A 37 -13.04 -3.26 1.18
N ALA A 38 -14.21 -3.06 0.58
CA ALA A 38 -14.32 -2.52 -0.78
C ALA A 38 -13.66 -1.15 -0.93
N TYR A 39 -13.83 -0.29 0.08
CA TYR A 39 -13.19 1.02 0.11
C TYR A 39 -11.66 0.91 0.14
N LEU A 40 -11.11 0.04 1.00
CA LEU A 40 -9.67 -0.19 1.08
C LEU A 40 -9.11 -0.72 -0.24
N VAL A 41 -9.75 -1.73 -0.84
CA VAL A 41 -9.32 -2.28 -2.14
C VAL A 41 -9.29 -1.20 -3.21
N ASN A 42 -10.33 -0.35 -3.26
CA ASN A 42 -10.43 0.71 -4.26
C ASN A 42 -9.46 1.87 -4.03
N ASN A 43 -9.02 2.09 -2.80
CA ASN A 43 -8.12 3.16 -2.43
C ASN A 43 -6.74 2.65 -1.94
N SER A 44 -6.38 1.42 -2.28
CA SER A 44 -5.05 0.88 -1.98
C SER A 44 -3.97 1.80 -2.53
N SER A 45 -2.88 1.95 -1.78
CA SER A 45 -1.74 2.84 -2.09
C SER A 45 -2.05 4.35 -2.00
N ASN A 46 -3.26 4.77 -1.66
CA ASN A 46 -3.58 6.17 -1.41
C ASN A 46 -3.49 6.51 0.07
N LEU A 47 -3.14 7.76 0.40
CA LEU A 47 -3.19 8.25 1.77
C LEU A 47 -4.64 8.32 2.26
N LEU A 48 -4.91 7.62 3.34
CA LEU A 48 -6.23 7.52 3.97
C LEU A 48 -6.14 7.90 5.46
N SER A 49 -7.23 8.46 5.99
CA SER A 49 -7.42 8.60 7.44
C SER A 49 -8.75 7.96 7.84
N VAL A 50 -8.83 7.47 9.08
CA VAL A 50 -10.08 6.91 9.63
C VAL A 50 -11.22 7.94 9.53
N THR A 51 -10.93 9.22 9.75
CA THR A 51 -11.90 10.32 9.62
C THR A 51 -12.44 10.40 8.19
N ASN A 52 -11.57 10.38 7.17
CA ASN A 52 -12.01 10.46 5.77
C ASN A 52 -12.82 9.23 5.37
N ILE A 53 -12.40 8.04 5.79
CA ILE A 53 -13.14 6.80 5.58
C ILE A 53 -14.53 6.89 6.25
N THR A 54 -14.58 7.33 7.50
CA THR A 54 -15.85 7.49 8.24
C THR A 54 -16.80 8.47 7.53
N ASN A 55 -16.29 9.61 7.07
CA ASN A 55 -17.07 10.59 6.35
C ASN A 55 -17.60 10.05 5.01
N PHE A 56 -16.77 9.30 4.28
CA PHE A 56 -17.21 8.63 3.05
C PHE A 56 -18.34 7.63 3.32
N ILE A 57 -18.21 6.78 4.33
CA ILE A 57 -19.25 5.80 4.69
C ILE A 57 -20.55 6.51 5.09
N LYS A 58 -20.47 7.60 5.85
CA LYS A 58 -21.63 8.44 6.20
C LYS A 58 -22.28 9.07 4.98
N SER A 59 -21.50 9.54 4.00
CA SER A 59 -22.02 10.13 2.75
C SER A 59 -22.81 9.13 1.90
N LYS A 60 -22.58 7.82 2.10
CA LYS A 60 -23.38 6.72 1.50
C LYS A 60 -24.66 6.39 2.29
N GLY A 61 -25.05 7.25 3.26
CA GLY A 61 -26.26 7.09 4.05
C GLY A 61 -26.14 6.12 5.22
N ARG A 62 -24.93 5.65 5.56
CA ARG A 62 -24.74 4.75 6.71
C ARG A 62 -24.49 5.50 8.01
N LYS A 63 -25.11 5.05 9.07
CA LYS A 63 -24.82 5.51 10.44
C LYS A 63 -23.61 4.74 10.98
N THR A 64 -22.52 5.41 11.23
CA THR A 64 -21.30 4.82 11.83
C THR A 64 -20.53 5.89 12.63
N SER A 65 -19.57 5.47 13.44
CA SER A 65 -18.68 6.34 14.20
C SER A 65 -17.23 6.09 13.80
N TYR A 66 -16.35 7.02 14.17
CA TYR A 66 -14.90 6.87 14.04
C TYR A 66 -14.41 5.57 14.72
N ASP A 67 -14.87 5.33 15.96
CA ASP A 67 -14.43 4.17 16.75
C ASP A 67 -14.84 2.85 16.09
N THR A 68 -16.08 2.78 15.55
CA THR A 68 -16.56 1.58 14.85
C THR A 68 -15.77 1.32 13.57
N VAL A 69 -15.48 2.37 12.78
CA VAL A 69 -14.68 2.25 11.56
C VAL A 69 -13.24 1.84 11.91
N SER A 70 -12.62 2.48 12.90
CA SER A 70 -11.27 2.15 13.36
C SER A 70 -11.17 0.70 13.83
N LEU A 71 -12.15 0.23 14.60
CA LEU A 71 -12.22 -1.15 15.08
C LEU A 71 -12.33 -2.16 13.93
N TYR A 72 -13.19 -1.91 12.96
CA TYR A 72 -13.38 -2.83 11.82
C TYR A 72 -12.18 -2.85 10.89
N LEU A 73 -11.49 -1.71 10.71
CA LEU A 73 -10.21 -1.67 10.00
C LEU A 73 -9.17 -2.54 10.69
N GLY A 74 -9.09 -2.47 12.03
CA GLY A 74 -8.22 -3.34 12.83
C GLY A 74 -8.51 -4.83 12.58
N TYR A 75 -9.77 -5.23 12.50
CA TYR A 75 -10.12 -6.63 12.20
C TYR A 75 -9.69 -7.08 10.79
N ILE A 76 -9.78 -6.19 9.80
CA ILE A 76 -9.29 -6.46 8.43
C ILE A 76 -7.76 -6.65 8.45
N GLU A 77 -7.04 -5.84 9.24
CA GLU A 77 -5.59 -5.94 9.42
C GLU A 77 -5.19 -7.25 10.12
N GLU A 78 -5.88 -7.62 11.20
CA GLU A 78 -5.58 -8.83 12.00
C GLU A 78 -5.74 -10.15 11.24
N VAL A 79 -6.59 -10.19 10.22
CA VAL A 79 -6.75 -11.36 9.34
C VAL A 79 -5.89 -11.26 8.06
N TYR A 80 -5.01 -10.29 8.01
CA TYR A 80 -4.08 -10.08 6.88
C TYR A 80 -4.75 -9.88 5.52
N LEU A 81 -5.95 -9.33 5.46
CA LEU A 81 -6.58 -8.93 4.19
C LEU A 81 -5.95 -7.65 3.63
N ALA A 82 -5.55 -6.77 4.53
CA ALA A 82 -4.83 -5.55 4.20
C ALA A 82 -3.76 -5.26 5.27
N HIS A 83 -2.71 -4.60 4.86
CA HIS A 83 -1.64 -4.12 5.72
C HIS A 83 -1.67 -2.60 5.79
N ARG A 84 -1.47 -2.04 6.96
CA ARG A 84 -1.41 -0.61 7.19
C ARG A 84 0.04 -0.14 7.25
N ALA A 85 0.43 0.75 6.34
CA ALA A 85 1.71 1.45 6.37
C ALA A 85 1.52 2.85 6.96
N LEU A 86 2.10 3.08 8.13
CA LEU A 86 2.09 4.39 8.78
C LEU A 86 3.04 5.35 8.07
N ARG A 87 2.83 6.65 8.22
CA ARG A 87 3.76 7.64 7.71
C ARG A 87 4.98 7.78 8.61
N TYR A 88 6.12 8.02 8.01
CA TYR A 88 7.40 8.19 8.68
C TYR A 88 8.06 9.49 8.23
N ASN A 89 8.34 10.37 9.19
CA ASN A 89 9.12 11.57 8.94
C ASN A 89 10.60 11.22 8.81
N ILE A 90 11.13 11.25 7.58
CA ILE A 90 12.51 10.85 7.29
C ILE A 90 13.51 11.76 8.01
N LYS A 91 13.25 13.07 8.07
CA LYS A 91 14.13 14.04 8.74
C LYS A 91 14.06 13.92 10.27
N GLY A 92 12.84 13.79 10.83
CA GLY A 92 12.60 13.69 12.28
C GLY A 92 12.85 12.29 12.82
N LYS A 93 12.93 11.27 11.96
CA LYS A 93 13.05 9.84 12.34
C LYS A 93 11.95 9.38 13.30
N GLU A 94 10.72 9.75 13.00
CA GLU A 94 9.55 9.48 13.84
C GLU A 94 8.33 9.06 13.02
N ILE A 95 7.47 8.24 13.62
CA ILE A 95 6.18 7.86 13.03
C ILE A 95 5.19 9.00 13.18
N LEU A 96 4.55 9.38 12.08
CA LEU A 96 3.54 10.43 12.06
C LEU A 96 2.14 9.83 12.30
N SER A 97 1.37 10.46 13.16
CA SER A 97 -0.04 10.11 13.37
C SER A 97 -0.94 10.62 12.24
N GLY A 98 -2.14 10.06 12.13
CA GLY A 98 -3.22 10.55 11.28
C GLY A 98 -3.43 9.73 10.01
N SER A 99 -2.86 10.13 8.88
CA SER A 99 -3.04 9.39 7.62
C SER A 99 -2.02 8.27 7.45
N CYS A 100 -2.45 7.20 6.78
CA CYS A 100 -1.65 6.03 6.44
C CYS A 100 -2.03 5.53 5.04
N LYS A 101 -1.28 4.60 4.48
CA LYS A 101 -1.70 3.85 3.29
C LYS A 101 -2.10 2.43 3.68
N TYR A 102 -2.98 1.83 2.88
CA TYR A 102 -3.32 0.42 2.99
C TYR A 102 -2.86 -0.32 1.74
N TYR A 103 -2.25 -1.48 1.93
CA TYR A 103 -1.81 -2.38 0.86
C TYR A 103 -2.52 -3.72 1.01
N MET A 104 -3.06 -4.22 -0.09
CA MET A 104 -3.81 -5.47 -0.08
C MET A 104 -2.85 -6.67 -0.10
N ASN A 105 -3.13 -7.68 0.71
CA ASN A 105 -2.33 -8.91 0.72
C ASN A 105 -2.49 -9.73 -0.57
N ASP A 106 -3.63 -9.59 -1.24
CA ASP A 106 -3.90 -10.24 -2.52
C ASP A 106 -4.48 -9.23 -3.53
N LEU A 107 -3.72 -8.93 -4.57
CA LEU A 107 -4.11 -8.01 -5.63
C LEU A 107 -5.26 -8.52 -6.49
N SER A 108 -5.58 -9.82 -6.43
CA SER A 108 -6.70 -10.40 -7.15
C SER A 108 -8.04 -9.84 -6.70
N PHE A 109 -8.19 -9.38 -5.45
CA PHE A 109 -9.40 -8.67 -5.01
C PHE A 109 -9.69 -7.47 -5.90
N LYS A 110 -8.67 -6.64 -6.18
CA LYS A 110 -8.82 -5.47 -7.05
C LYS A 110 -9.08 -5.87 -8.49
N ASN A 111 -8.34 -6.83 -9.01
CA ASN A 111 -8.41 -7.22 -10.41
C ASN A 111 -9.72 -7.91 -10.78
N TYR A 112 -10.34 -8.67 -9.89
CA TYR A 112 -11.49 -9.52 -10.22
C TYR A 112 -12.81 -9.08 -9.55
N LEU A 113 -12.78 -8.46 -8.37
CA LEU A 113 -14.01 -8.07 -7.68
C LEU A 113 -14.36 -6.60 -7.87
N TYR A 114 -13.36 -5.74 -7.97
CA TYR A 114 -13.55 -4.30 -8.00
C TYR A 114 -12.97 -3.64 -9.27
N ALA A 115 -12.78 -4.44 -10.32
CA ALA A 115 -12.36 -3.98 -11.64
C ALA A 115 -13.42 -3.00 -12.23
N GLY A 116 -12.97 -1.85 -12.70
CA GLY A 116 -13.85 -0.83 -13.29
C GLY A 116 -13.53 0.60 -12.85
N PHE A 117 -12.74 0.76 -11.82
CA PHE A 117 -12.17 2.06 -11.46
C PHE A 117 -10.74 2.08 -12.01
N GLY A 118 -10.52 2.80 -13.13
CA GLY A 118 -9.27 2.85 -13.89
C GLY A 118 -8.02 3.18 -13.06
N TYR A 119 -7.46 2.16 -12.44
CA TYR A 119 -6.20 2.29 -11.71
C TYR A 119 -5.05 1.99 -12.63
N GLY A 120 -4.10 2.91 -12.70
CA GLY A 120 -2.84 2.70 -13.39
C GLY A 120 -2.06 1.51 -12.82
N ALA A 121 -1.28 0.85 -13.65
CA ALA A 121 -0.41 -0.26 -13.25
C ALA A 121 0.61 0.11 -12.15
N GLY A 122 0.87 1.41 -11.95
CA GLY A 122 1.73 1.93 -10.90
C GLY A 122 1.30 1.50 -9.49
N TYR A 123 0.01 1.61 -9.17
CA TYR A 123 -0.50 1.19 -7.84
C TYR A 123 -0.36 -0.31 -7.58
N LEU A 124 -0.45 -1.13 -8.63
CA LEU A 124 -0.23 -2.58 -8.51
C LEU A 124 1.24 -2.87 -8.21
N LEU A 125 2.16 -2.18 -8.87
CA LEU A 125 3.59 -2.33 -8.61
C LEU A 125 3.95 -1.84 -7.20
N GLU A 126 3.46 -0.67 -6.80
CA GLU A 126 3.68 -0.15 -5.45
C GLU A 126 3.21 -1.16 -4.39
N ASN A 127 2.02 -1.74 -4.54
CA ASN A 127 1.54 -2.78 -3.62
C ASN A 127 2.41 -4.05 -3.65
N LEU A 128 2.89 -4.49 -4.81
CA LEU A 128 3.80 -5.64 -4.91
C LEU A 128 5.13 -5.36 -4.22
N VAL A 129 5.71 -4.18 -4.41
CA VAL A 129 6.94 -3.76 -3.74
C VAL A 129 6.76 -3.74 -2.22
N TYR A 130 5.63 -3.22 -1.73
CA TYR A 130 5.29 -3.26 -0.31
C TYR A 130 5.31 -4.69 0.25
N LEU A 131 4.60 -5.62 -0.42
CA LEU A 131 4.53 -7.02 0.00
C LEU A 131 5.90 -7.71 -0.06
N GLU A 132 6.71 -7.37 -1.05
CA GLU A 132 8.07 -7.92 -1.18
C GLU A 132 8.98 -7.47 -0.03
N LEU A 133 8.91 -6.19 0.35
CA LEU A 133 9.63 -5.68 1.53
C LEU A 133 9.17 -6.37 2.81
N LEU A 134 7.86 -6.53 3.04
CA LEU A 134 7.34 -7.28 4.19
C LEU A 134 7.83 -8.73 4.21
N ARG A 135 7.79 -9.42 3.05
CA ARG A 135 8.24 -10.81 2.92
C ARG A 135 9.71 -10.98 3.31
N HIS A 136 10.52 -9.96 3.07
CA HIS A 136 11.92 -9.93 3.49
C HIS A 136 12.13 -9.48 4.94
N GLY A 137 11.05 -9.27 5.70
CA GLY A 137 11.09 -8.98 7.14
C GLY A 137 11.43 -7.52 7.47
N TYR A 138 11.13 -6.59 6.56
CA TYR A 138 11.22 -5.16 6.85
C TYR A 138 9.95 -4.64 7.51
N ASP A 139 10.11 -3.72 8.46
CA ASP A 139 9.04 -2.81 8.85
C ASP A 139 8.93 -1.72 7.78
N VAL A 140 7.74 -1.57 7.18
CA VAL A 140 7.55 -0.71 6.00
C VAL A 140 6.63 0.45 6.32
N TYR A 141 7.11 1.65 6.04
CA TYR A 141 6.43 2.92 6.28
C TYR A 141 6.33 3.73 4.98
N VAL A 142 5.38 4.66 4.92
CA VAL A 142 5.30 5.69 3.86
C VAL A 142 6.19 6.86 4.25
N GLY A 143 7.20 7.17 3.46
CA GLY A 143 8.14 8.23 3.76
C GLY A 143 7.57 9.63 3.54
N SER A 144 7.90 10.55 4.43
CA SER A 144 7.59 11.98 4.29
C SER A 144 8.86 12.79 4.48
N ILE A 145 9.20 13.60 3.48
CA ILE A 145 10.34 14.52 3.53
C ILE A 145 9.98 15.86 2.93
N LYS A 146 10.03 16.94 3.74
CA LYS A 146 9.52 18.25 3.37
C LYS A 146 8.05 18.14 2.92
N ASP A 147 7.74 18.52 1.69
CA ASP A 147 6.44 18.46 1.03
C ASP A 147 6.29 17.25 0.09
N LYS A 148 7.28 16.34 0.07
CA LYS A 148 7.32 15.17 -0.82
C LYS A 148 7.03 13.88 -0.06
N GLU A 149 6.47 12.93 -0.80
CA GLU A 149 6.30 11.55 -0.36
C GLU A 149 7.40 10.68 -0.95
N VAL A 150 7.90 9.73 -0.16
CA VAL A 150 8.69 8.59 -0.62
C VAL A 150 7.82 7.36 -0.39
N ASP A 151 7.63 6.54 -1.41
CA ASP A 151 6.68 5.43 -1.32
C ASP A 151 6.97 4.55 -0.11
N PHE A 152 8.25 4.18 0.11
CA PHE A 152 8.61 3.36 1.26
C PHE A 152 9.88 3.80 1.96
N VAL A 153 9.81 3.72 3.30
CA VAL A 153 10.94 3.64 4.22
C VAL A 153 10.89 2.24 4.81
N ALA A 154 11.80 1.38 4.39
CA ALA A 154 11.88 0.00 4.85
C ALA A 154 13.02 -0.14 5.88
N ILE A 155 12.68 -0.58 7.09
CA ILE A 155 13.61 -0.68 8.23
C ILE A 155 13.70 -2.14 8.68
N LYS A 156 14.92 -2.67 8.76
CA LYS A 156 15.18 -4.00 9.29
C LYS A 156 16.48 -3.97 10.09
N ASN A 157 16.39 -4.11 11.40
CA ASN A 157 17.53 -3.90 12.30
C ASN A 157 18.17 -2.52 12.04
N ASP A 158 19.48 -2.50 11.68
CA ASP A 158 20.21 -1.26 11.38
C ASP A 158 20.17 -0.86 9.89
N ARG A 159 19.55 -1.68 9.02
CA ARG A 159 19.42 -1.39 7.58
C ARG A 159 18.18 -0.57 7.32
N ILE A 160 18.35 0.55 6.63
CA ILE A 160 17.26 1.41 6.14
C ILE A 160 17.40 1.52 4.63
N ILE A 161 16.28 1.31 3.91
CA ILE A 161 16.20 1.48 2.46
C ILE A 161 15.04 2.42 2.16
N TYR A 162 15.28 3.43 1.33
CA TYR A 162 14.26 4.29 0.77
C TYR A 162 13.90 3.80 -0.63
N VAL A 163 12.64 3.54 -0.89
CA VAL A 163 12.19 2.95 -2.16
C VAL A 163 11.11 3.83 -2.77
N GLN A 164 11.27 4.12 -4.05
CA GLN A 164 10.25 4.71 -4.92
C GLN A 164 9.85 3.67 -5.96
N ALA A 165 8.56 3.47 -6.19
CA ALA A 165 8.03 2.48 -7.12
C ALA A 165 7.25 3.16 -8.24
N THR A 166 7.68 2.97 -9.48
CA THR A 166 7.02 3.53 -10.65
C THR A 166 6.80 2.48 -11.73
N TYR A 167 5.71 2.59 -12.48
CA TYR A 167 5.40 1.60 -13.53
C TYR A 167 6.49 1.55 -14.59
N MET A 168 6.85 2.70 -15.17
CA MET A 168 7.90 2.82 -16.18
C MET A 168 8.53 4.20 -16.13
N LEU A 169 9.81 4.27 -16.47
CA LEU A 169 10.63 5.50 -16.56
C LEU A 169 10.73 5.92 -18.05
N VAL A 170 9.58 6.26 -18.64
CA VAL A 170 9.41 6.45 -20.09
C VAL A 170 10.05 7.71 -20.66
N ASP A 171 10.25 8.74 -19.83
CA ASP A 171 10.81 10.02 -20.24
C ASP A 171 11.56 10.71 -19.09
N GLU A 172 12.33 11.75 -19.45
CA GLU A 172 13.16 12.50 -18.49
C GLU A 172 12.30 13.16 -17.39
N GLN A 173 11.12 13.66 -17.71
CA GLN A 173 10.22 14.30 -16.74
C GLN A 173 9.73 13.28 -15.70
N THR A 174 9.39 12.08 -16.11
CA THR A 174 9.03 10.98 -15.22
C THR A 174 10.21 10.58 -14.33
N ILE A 175 11.41 10.43 -14.93
CA ILE A 175 12.64 10.13 -14.18
C ILE A 175 12.89 11.20 -13.10
N GLU A 176 12.87 12.48 -13.48
CA GLU A 176 13.07 13.59 -12.53
C GLU A 176 12.03 13.55 -11.37
N ARG A 177 10.77 13.32 -11.69
CA ARG A 177 9.70 13.24 -10.70
C ARG A 177 9.92 12.13 -9.69
N GLU A 178 10.28 10.92 -10.16
CA GLU A 178 10.46 9.74 -9.31
C GLU A 178 11.76 9.79 -8.50
N TYR A 179 12.81 10.41 -9.02
CA TYR A 179 14.08 10.55 -8.30
C TYR A 179 14.08 11.72 -7.30
N ALA A 180 13.32 12.78 -7.56
CA ALA A 180 13.33 14.01 -6.75
C ALA A 180 13.03 13.80 -5.25
N PRO A 181 12.09 12.94 -4.81
CA PRO A 181 11.90 12.68 -3.39
C PRO A 181 13.15 12.09 -2.73
N LEU A 182 13.77 11.09 -3.37
CA LEU A 182 14.98 10.42 -2.88
C LEU A 182 16.20 11.35 -2.86
N GLU A 183 16.33 12.23 -3.84
CA GLU A 183 17.40 13.24 -3.88
C GLU A 183 17.30 14.29 -2.77
N CYS A 184 16.11 14.49 -2.19
CA CYS A 184 15.91 15.36 -1.03
C CYS A 184 16.43 14.78 0.28
N ILE A 185 16.73 13.47 0.33
CA ILE A 185 17.22 12.77 1.51
C ILE A 185 18.74 12.93 1.62
N ALA A 186 19.20 13.58 2.68
CA ALA A 186 20.60 13.93 2.86
C ALA A 186 21.47 12.85 3.51
N ASP A 187 20.84 11.79 4.05
CA ASP A 187 21.60 10.69 4.66
C ASP A 187 22.18 9.70 3.63
N ASN A 188 23.01 8.78 4.12
CA ASN A 188 23.74 7.80 3.30
C ASN A 188 23.09 6.42 3.23
N TYR A 189 21.83 6.27 3.66
CA TYR A 189 21.13 5.01 3.53
C TYR A 189 20.80 4.71 2.05
N GLU A 190 20.55 3.45 1.76
CA GLU A 190 20.25 2.97 0.41
C GLU A 190 19.02 3.68 -0.17
N LYS A 191 19.11 4.10 -1.41
CA LYS A 191 18.03 4.76 -2.16
C LYS A 191 17.80 4.03 -3.46
N VAL A 192 16.58 3.58 -3.69
CA VAL A 192 16.24 2.70 -4.80
C VAL A 192 14.99 3.19 -5.53
N VAL A 193 15.05 3.25 -6.84
CA VAL A 193 13.87 3.37 -7.71
C VAL A 193 13.60 2.01 -8.32
N VAL A 194 12.38 1.51 -8.17
CA VAL A 194 11.94 0.21 -8.70
C VAL A 194 10.97 0.45 -9.84
N SER A 195 11.19 -0.18 -11.00
CA SER A 195 10.27 -0.10 -12.13
C SER A 195 10.10 -1.43 -12.87
N LEU A 196 9.14 -1.46 -13.81
CA LEU A 196 8.92 -2.58 -14.73
C LEU A 196 9.65 -2.43 -16.07
N ASP A 197 10.56 -1.46 -16.18
CA ASP A 197 11.39 -1.33 -17.37
C ASP A 197 12.31 -2.56 -17.54
N ASP A 198 12.56 -2.95 -18.78
CA ASP A 198 13.46 -4.05 -19.13
C ASP A 198 14.94 -3.64 -19.20
N PHE A 199 15.21 -2.32 -19.13
CA PHE A 199 16.54 -1.75 -19.04
C PHE A 199 16.88 -1.30 -17.60
N GLN A 200 18.12 -1.07 -17.32
CA GLN A 200 18.62 -0.53 -16.06
C GLN A 200 19.29 0.82 -16.29
N LEU A 201 18.82 1.85 -15.58
CA LEU A 201 19.45 3.15 -15.61
C LEU A 201 20.75 3.15 -14.78
N PRO A 202 21.76 3.94 -15.19
CA PRO A 202 22.96 4.15 -14.37
C PRO A 202 22.59 4.76 -13.01
N SER A 203 23.39 4.48 -12.00
CA SER A 203 23.22 5.12 -10.68
C SER A 203 23.31 6.63 -10.79
N ARG A 204 22.38 7.34 -10.16
CA ARG A 204 22.31 8.79 -10.15
C ARG A 204 22.31 9.31 -8.71
N LYS A 205 23.32 10.10 -8.33
CA LYS A 205 23.45 10.68 -6.98
C LYS A 205 23.32 9.65 -5.85
N GLY A 206 23.87 8.45 -6.06
CA GLY A 206 23.77 7.35 -5.09
C GLY A 206 22.41 6.64 -5.05
N ILE A 207 21.48 6.96 -5.96
CA ILE A 207 20.20 6.27 -6.14
C ILE A 207 20.38 5.19 -7.20
N THR A 208 20.02 3.97 -6.88
CA THR A 208 20.10 2.81 -7.78
C THR A 208 18.73 2.53 -8.41
N HIS A 209 18.71 2.30 -9.72
CA HIS A 209 17.52 1.77 -10.39
C HIS A 209 17.56 0.25 -10.38
N VAL A 210 16.44 -0.38 -9.98
CA VAL A 210 16.28 -1.83 -9.90
C VAL A 210 15.03 -2.25 -10.65
N ARG A 211 15.14 -3.26 -11.49
CA ARG A 211 13.99 -3.86 -12.14
C ARG A 211 13.15 -4.63 -11.13
N ALA A 212 11.84 -4.53 -11.20
CA ALA A 212 10.94 -5.06 -10.17
C ALA A 212 11.15 -6.55 -9.86
N TRP A 213 11.48 -7.37 -10.88
CA TRP A 213 11.75 -8.82 -10.69
C TRP A 213 13.14 -9.12 -10.09
N GLU A 214 14.00 -8.13 -9.96
CA GLU A 214 15.32 -8.26 -9.31
C GLU A 214 15.31 -7.74 -7.87
N LEU A 215 14.25 -7.06 -7.46
CA LEU A 215 14.13 -6.47 -6.12
C LEU A 215 14.42 -7.50 -5.01
N SER A 216 13.86 -8.69 -5.13
CA SER A 216 14.04 -9.78 -4.17
C SER A 216 15.51 -10.21 -3.98
N GLN A 217 16.34 -10.02 -4.99
CA GLN A 217 17.77 -10.39 -4.92
C GLN A 217 18.62 -9.30 -4.24
N MET A 218 18.11 -8.06 -4.24
CA MET A 218 18.75 -6.93 -3.61
C MET A 218 18.45 -6.86 -2.10
N LEU A 219 17.26 -7.28 -1.67
CA LEU A 219 16.78 -7.23 -0.28
C LEU A 219 17.41 -8.30 0.60
#